data_457f15c1d8107185311ed19e70763c68
#
_entry.id   457f15c1d8107185311ed19e70763c68
#
_cell.length_a   1.000
_cell.length_b   1.000
_cell.length_c   1.000
_cell.angle_alpha   90.00
_cell.angle_beta   90.00
_cell.angle_gamma   90.00
#
_symmetry.space_group_name_H-M   'P 1'
#
loop_
_entity.id
_entity.type
_entity.pdbx_description
1 polymer ?
#
loop_
_entity_poly.entity_id
_entity_poly.type
_entity_poly.pdbx_seq_one_letter_code
_entity_poly.pdbx_strand_id
1 'polypeptide(L)'
;MNANQISQIAASVLYLDDVNAIDTGKSLFKEYGMSSLDFVDFTYELKAAANKEFDPDQLWPINAMMNNPAFYAGGAWTDDGRAELVRLFDGHASVPASAGTEELYALFSVGYVEHRLRAL
;
A
#
# COMPACT_ATOMS: atom_id res chain seq x y z
N MET A 1 -6.25 -11.68 8.48
CA MET A 1 -4.79 -11.86 8.35
C MET A 1 -4.11 -10.82 9.21
N ASN A 2 -3.13 -11.21 10.00
CA ASN A 2 -2.45 -10.30 10.92
C ASN A 2 -1.13 -9.79 10.35
N ALA A 3 -0.53 -8.80 11.03
CA ALA A 3 0.71 -8.17 10.59
C ALA A 3 1.87 -9.17 10.44
N ASN A 4 1.96 -10.16 11.33
CA ASN A 4 3.02 -11.16 11.27
C ASN A 4 2.94 -12.02 10.01
N GLN A 5 1.74 -12.44 9.63
CA GLN A 5 1.51 -13.21 8.41
C GLN A 5 1.86 -12.38 7.17
N ILE A 6 1.47 -11.11 7.16
CA ILE A 6 1.80 -10.19 6.05
C ILE A 6 3.31 -9.98 5.97
N SER A 7 3.99 -9.81 7.11
CA SER A 7 5.44 -9.66 7.16
C SER A 7 6.16 -10.89 6.61
N GLN A 8 5.65 -12.10 6.90
CA GLN A 8 6.21 -13.34 6.36
C GLN A 8 6.12 -13.37 4.83
N ILE A 9 4.97 -12.98 4.28
CA ILE A 9 4.77 -12.93 2.83
C ILE A 9 5.70 -11.89 2.21
N ALA A 10 5.78 -10.69 2.80
CA ALA A 10 6.67 -9.63 2.31
C ALA A 10 8.12 -10.07 2.34
N ALA A 11 8.57 -10.69 3.43
CA ALA A 11 9.94 -11.20 3.55
C ALA A 11 10.25 -12.23 2.47
N SER A 12 9.31 -13.13 2.20
CA SER A 12 9.46 -14.15 1.15
C SER A 12 9.61 -13.52 -0.23
N VAL A 13 8.76 -12.56 -0.55
CA VAL A 13 8.79 -11.85 -1.85
C VAL A 13 10.08 -11.05 -2.00
N LEU A 14 10.56 -10.44 -0.93
CA LEU A 14 11.77 -9.62 -0.91
C LEU A 14 13.06 -10.43 -0.70
N TYR A 15 12.96 -11.75 -0.57
CA TYR A 15 14.10 -12.65 -0.34
C TYR A 15 14.86 -12.32 0.95
N LEU A 16 14.14 -11.93 2.01
CA LEU A 16 14.70 -11.69 3.32
C LEU A 16 14.68 -12.96 4.15
N ASP A 17 15.78 -13.29 4.83
CA ASP A 17 15.90 -14.51 5.61
C ASP A 17 15.14 -14.44 6.94
N ASP A 18 14.94 -13.23 7.47
CA ASP A 18 14.34 -13.03 8.79
C ASP A 18 13.09 -12.15 8.66
N VAL A 19 11.92 -12.71 9.01
CA VAL A 19 10.66 -11.98 9.02
C VAL A 19 10.70 -10.79 9.98
N ASN A 20 11.49 -10.89 11.06
CA ASN A 20 11.64 -9.81 12.03
C ASN A 20 12.47 -8.64 11.50
N ALA A 21 13.10 -8.79 10.34
CA ALA A 21 13.79 -7.67 9.67
C ALA A 21 12.81 -6.63 9.14
N ILE A 22 11.52 -6.96 9.02
CA ILE A 22 10.52 -6.04 8.52
C ILE A 22 9.85 -5.32 9.68
N ASP A 23 10.01 -3.99 9.72
CA ASP A 23 9.29 -3.11 10.62
C ASP A 23 7.91 -2.83 10.00
N THR A 24 6.85 -3.13 10.74
CA THR A 24 5.48 -3.00 10.24
C THR A 24 5.04 -1.57 9.99
N GLY A 25 5.77 -0.60 10.54
CA GLY A 25 5.49 0.82 10.33
C GLY A 25 6.30 1.47 9.22
N LYS A 26 7.25 0.75 8.61
CA LYS A 26 8.12 1.30 7.57
C LYS A 26 7.64 0.92 6.18
N SER A 27 7.92 1.79 5.20
CA SER A 27 7.49 1.61 3.82
C SER A 27 8.17 0.40 3.18
N LEU A 28 7.35 -0.51 2.62
CA LEU A 28 7.86 -1.64 1.84
C LEU A 28 8.56 -1.17 0.57
N PHE A 29 8.06 -0.11 -0.07
CA PHE A 29 8.67 0.44 -1.28
C PHE A 29 9.99 1.15 -1.00
N LYS A 30 10.02 2.00 0.01
CA LYS A 30 11.16 2.90 0.24
C LYS A 30 12.21 2.30 1.16
N GLU A 31 11.81 1.61 2.21
CA GLU A 31 12.74 1.04 3.19
C GLU A 31 13.31 -0.30 2.71
N TYR A 32 12.46 -1.14 2.10
CA TYR A 32 12.84 -2.50 1.71
C TYR A 32 12.99 -2.69 0.21
N GLY A 33 12.80 -1.65 -0.58
CA GLY A 33 13.06 -1.68 -2.01
C GLY A 33 12.13 -2.57 -2.82
N MET A 34 10.90 -2.73 -2.38
CA MET A 34 9.91 -3.51 -3.14
C MET A 34 9.68 -2.87 -4.51
N SER A 35 9.99 -3.61 -5.57
CA SER A 35 9.78 -3.16 -6.95
C SER A 35 8.33 -3.36 -7.37
N SER A 36 7.98 -2.86 -8.57
CA SER A 36 6.65 -3.08 -9.16
C SER A 36 6.36 -4.56 -9.36
N LEU A 37 7.36 -5.35 -9.77
CA LEU A 37 7.21 -6.79 -9.94
C LEU A 37 7.04 -7.49 -8.59
N ASP A 38 7.82 -7.09 -7.60
CA ASP A 38 7.69 -7.62 -6.24
C ASP A 38 6.30 -7.31 -5.68
N PHE A 39 5.76 -6.13 -5.96
CA PHE A 39 4.42 -5.73 -5.52
C PHE A 39 3.35 -6.63 -6.13
N VAL A 40 3.47 -6.98 -7.41
CA VAL A 40 2.52 -7.90 -8.06
C VAL A 40 2.59 -9.28 -7.41
N ASP A 41 3.79 -9.79 -7.17
CA ASP A 41 3.99 -11.08 -6.50
C ASP A 41 3.44 -11.04 -5.07
N PHE A 42 3.69 -9.95 -4.36
CA PHE A 42 3.19 -9.73 -3.00
C PHE A 42 1.66 -9.76 -2.97
N THR A 43 1.02 -9.05 -3.90
CA THR A 43 -0.45 -9.03 -4.02
C THR A 43 -1.00 -10.42 -4.28
N TYR A 44 -0.37 -11.17 -5.19
CA TYR A 44 -0.78 -12.54 -5.52
C TYR A 44 -0.73 -13.44 -4.29
N GLU A 45 0.37 -13.39 -3.54
CA GLU A 45 0.54 -14.20 -2.33
C GLU A 45 -0.46 -13.81 -1.24
N LEU A 46 -0.75 -12.52 -1.09
CA LEU A 46 -1.75 -12.03 -0.14
C LEU A 46 -3.14 -12.55 -0.47
N LYS A 47 -3.52 -12.52 -1.76
CA LYS A 47 -4.82 -13.04 -2.21
C LYS A 47 -4.97 -14.52 -1.85
N ALA A 48 -3.95 -15.31 -2.13
CA ALA A 48 -3.95 -16.73 -1.85
C ALA A 48 -4.05 -17.01 -0.34
N ALA A 49 -3.26 -16.30 0.45
CA ALA A 49 -3.21 -16.50 1.91
C ALA A 49 -4.49 -16.01 2.60
N ALA A 50 -5.06 -14.92 2.13
CA ALA A 50 -6.28 -14.34 2.71
C ALA A 50 -7.54 -15.00 2.16
N ASN A 51 -7.43 -15.79 1.10
CA ASN A 51 -8.56 -16.37 0.38
C ASN A 51 -9.57 -15.29 -0.03
N LYS A 52 -9.06 -14.20 -0.61
CA LYS A 52 -9.85 -13.06 -1.06
C LYS A 52 -9.49 -12.72 -2.50
N GLU A 53 -10.48 -12.19 -3.25
CA GLU A 53 -10.26 -11.69 -4.59
C GLU A 53 -10.17 -10.17 -4.57
N PHE A 54 -9.06 -9.63 -5.02
CA PHE A 54 -8.87 -8.20 -5.24
C PHE A 54 -7.72 -7.98 -6.22
N ASP A 55 -7.74 -6.83 -6.90
CA ASP A 55 -6.67 -6.44 -7.81
C ASP A 55 -5.58 -5.66 -7.07
N PRO A 56 -4.33 -5.60 -7.62
CA PRO A 56 -3.29 -4.75 -7.05
C PRO A 56 -3.73 -3.30 -6.88
N ASP A 57 -4.55 -2.77 -7.79
CA ASP A 57 -5.08 -1.40 -7.72
C ASP A 57 -6.07 -1.21 -6.57
N GLN A 58 -6.66 -2.27 -6.06
CA GLN A 58 -7.51 -2.19 -4.87
C GLN A 58 -6.68 -2.16 -3.60
N LEU A 59 -5.55 -2.88 -3.59
CA LEU A 59 -4.63 -2.86 -2.46
C LEU A 59 -3.93 -1.50 -2.35
N TRP A 60 -3.42 -1.00 -3.49
CA TRP A 60 -2.71 0.28 -3.57
C TRP A 60 -3.25 1.08 -4.76
N PRO A 61 -4.34 1.85 -4.58
CA PRO A 61 -5.02 2.52 -5.69
C PRO A 61 -4.39 3.84 -6.12
N ILE A 62 -3.26 4.23 -5.56
CA ILE A 62 -2.67 5.56 -5.77
C ILE A 62 -2.39 5.83 -7.26
N ASN A 63 -1.79 4.87 -7.97
CA ASN A 63 -1.45 5.08 -9.38
C ASN A 63 -2.71 5.20 -10.24
N ALA A 64 -3.73 4.39 -9.98
CA ALA A 64 -5.01 4.48 -10.69
C ALA A 64 -5.70 5.81 -10.41
N MET A 65 -5.65 6.31 -9.18
CA MET A 65 -6.21 7.61 -8.81
C MET A 65 -5.48 8.75 -9.53
N MET A 66 -4.15 8.69 -9.63
CA MET A 66 -3.37 9.72 -10.33
C MET A 66 -3.66 9.77 -11.83
N ASN A 67 -4.13 8.67 -12.40
CA ASN A 67 -4.53 8.60 -13.80
C ASN A 67 -5.99 9.02 -14.02
N ASN A 68 -6.72 9.34 -12.95
CA ASN A 68 -8.11 9.75 -13.02
C ASN A 68 -8.21 11.28 -12.82
N PRO A 69 -8.66 12.04 -13.85
CA PRO A 69 -8.76 13.51 -13.73
C PRO A 69 -9.71 13.98 -12.63
N ALA A 70 -10.66 13.14 -12.20
CA ALA A 70 -11.55 13.49 -11.08
C ALA A 70 -10.79 13.57 -9.76
N PHE A 71 -9.67 12.85 -9.63
CA PHE A 71 -8.88 12.79 -8.40
C PHE A 71 -7.56 13.54 -8.48
N TYR A 72 -6.97 13.61 -9.67
CA TYR A 72 -5.65 14.23 -9.85
C TYR A 72 -5.63 14.97 -11.18
N ALA A 73 -5.42 16.27 -11.16
CA ALA A 73 -5.42 17.10 -12.35
C ALA A 73 -4.49 18.30 -12.16
N GLY A 74 -3.83 18.73 -13.24
CA GLY A 74 -2.93 19.87 -13.21
C GLY A 74 -1.71 19.68 -12.29
N GLY A 75 -1.27 18.45 -12.10
CA GLY A 75 -0.14 18.14 -11.25
C GLY A 75 -0.45 18.14 -9.76
N ALA A 76 -1.73 18.13 -9.38
CA ALA A 76 -2.14 18.16 -7.97
C ALA A 76 -3.41 17.36 -7.73
N TRP A 77 -3.59 16.92 -6.49
CA TRP A 77 -4.81 16.25 -6.07
C TRP A 77 -5.97 17.25 -6.06
N THR A 78 -7.12 16.81 -6.59
CA THR A 78 -8.37 17.57 -6.49
C THR A 78 -8.95 17.43 -5.07
N ASP A 79 -10.00 18.18 -4.76
CA ASP A 79 -10.69 18.01 -3.49
C ASP A 79 -11.27 16.61 -3.34
N ASP A 80 -11.83 16.05 -4.41
CA ASP A 80 -12.32 14.67 -4.43
C ASP A 80 -11.18 13.66 -4.24
N GLY A 81 -10.02 13.93 -4.86
CA GLY A 81 -8.83 13.10 -4.71
C GLY A 81 -8.33 13.08 -3.27
N ARG A 82 -8.28 14.24 -2.63
CA ARG A 82 -7.88 14.34 -1.21
C ARG A 82 -8.84 13.60 -0.30
N ALA A 83 -10.15 13.70 -0.57
CA ALA A 83 -11.16 12.99 0.21
C ALA A 83 -10.99 11.47 0.06
N GLU A 84 -10.67 10.99 -1.13
CA GLU A 84 -10.40 9.57 -1.37
C GLU A 84 -9.13 9.10 -0.64
N LEU A 85 -8.08 9.92 -0.63
CA LEU A 85 -6.85 9.58 0.11
C LEU A 85 -7.13 9.44 1.62
N VAL A 86 -7.88 10.37 2.20
CA VAL A 86 -8.25 10.30 3.61
C VAL A 86 -9.03 9.02 3.88
N ARG A 87 -9.96 8.68 3.00
CA ARG A 87 -10.78 7.47 3.11
C ARG A 87 -9.94 6.20 3.00
N LEU A 88 -8.98 6.20 2.07
CA LEU A 88 -8.09 5.07 1.86
C LEU A 88 -7.29 4.73 3.12
N PHE A 89 -6.77 5.74 3.80
CA PHE A 89 -5.97 5.55 4.99
C PHE A 89 -6.79 5.50 6.29
N ASP A 90 -8.00 6.03 6.28
CA ASP A 90 -9.05 5.89 7.31
C ASP A 90 -8.51 5.89 8.75
N GLY A 91 -7.77 6.94 9.11
CA GLY A 91 -7.21 7.08 10.46
C GLY A 91 -5.96 6.26 10.73
N HIS A 92 -5.53 5.39 9.79
CA HIS A 92 -4.30 4.63 9.93
C HIS A 92 -3.07 5.53 9.80
N ALA A 93 -3.13 6.51 8.90
CA ALA A 93 -2.04 7.45 8.67
C ALA A 93 -2.60 8.83 8.30
N SER A 94 -1.84 9.87 8.65
CA SER A 94 -2.16 11.23 8.22
C SER A 94 -1.61 11.47 6.83
N VAL A 95 -2.45 12.00 5.94
CA VAL A 95 -2.06 12.31 4.57
C VAL A 95 -1.83 13.82 4.47
N PRO A 96 -0.61 14.28 4.11
CA PRO A 96 -0.37 15.71 3.89
C PRO A 96 -1.24 16.24 2.75
N ALA A 97 -1.73 17.46 2.87
CA ALA A 97 -2.61 18.09 1.88
C ALA A 97 -1.95 18.20 0.49
N SER A 98 -0.63 18.31 0.46
CA SER A 98 0.16 18.43 -0.77
C SER A 98 1.00 17.17 -1.04
N ALA A 99 0.56 16.01 -0.57
CA ALA A 99 1.34 14.78 -0.71
C ALA A 99 1.59 14.44 -2.18
N GLY A 100 2.88 14.29 -2.54
CA GLY A 100 3.28 13.75 -3.83
C GLY A 100 3.38 12.23 -3.76
N THR A 101 3.74 11.63 -4.90
CA THR A 101 3.89 10.17 -5.01
C THR A 101 4.88 9.62 -3.98
N GLU A 102 6.01 10.34 -3.77
CA GLU A 102 7.05 9.89 -2.84
C GLU A 102 6.55 9.83 -1.40
N GLU A 103 5.83 10.85 -0.95
CA GLU A 103 5.28 10.90 0.40
C GLU A 103 4.23 9.81 0.61
N LEU A 104 3.43 9.53 -0.42
CA LEU A 104 2.41 8.47 -0.36
C LEU A 104 3.05 7.09 -0.33
N TYR A 105 4.09 6.84 -1.12
CA TYR A 105 4.81 5.58 -1.11
C TYR A 105 5.43 5.28 0.26
N ALA A 106 5.80 6.32 1.01
CA ALA A 106 6.30 6.16 2.36
C ALA A 106 5.27 5.57 3.32
N LEU A 107 3.98 5.61 2.98
CA LEU A 107 2.89 5.10 3.80
C LEU A 107 2.53 3.64 3.52
N PHE A 108 3.09 3.03 2.47
CA PHE A 108 2.81 1.64 2.12
C PHE A 108 3.61 0.69 3.02
N SER A 109 3.08 0.38 4.18
CA SER A 109 3.68 -0.47 5.21
C SER A 109 2.87 -1.74 5.42
N VAL A 110 3.44 -2.69 6.16
CA VAL A 110 2.69 -3.88 6.59
C VAL A 110 1.45 -3.48 7.38
N GLY A 111 1.56 -2.47 8.24
CA GLY A 111 0.41 -1.95 9.00
C GLY A 111 -0.69 -1.42 8.09
N TYR A 112 -0.32 -0.69 7.04
CA TYR A 112 -1.28 -0.24 6.03
C TYR A 112 -1.96 -1.44 5.36
N VAL A 113 -1.18 -2.44 4.96
CA VAL A 113 -1.72 -3.63 4.27
C VAL A 113 -2.72 -4.36 5.16
N GLU A 114 -2.38 -4.54 6.44
CA GLU A 114 -3.29 -5.17 7.40
C GLU A 114 -4.61 -4.39 7.49
N HIS A 115 -4.52 -3.07 7.61
CA HIS A 115 -5.68 -2.19 7.66
C HIS A 115 -6.51 -2.29 6.38
N ARG A 116 -5.87 -2.24 5.23
CA ARG A 116 -6.55 -2.24 3.93
C ARG A 116 -7.24 -3.57 3.65
N LEU A 117 -6.61 -4.70 4.00
CA LEU A 117 -7.21 -6.02 3.78
C LEU A 117 -8.53 -6.21 4.54
N ARG A 118 -8.70 -5.53 5.67
CA ARG A 118 -9.97 -5.57 6.39
C ARG A 118 -11.10 -4.90 5.61
N ALA A 119 -10.78 -3.93 4.75
CA ALA A 119 -11.76 -3.21 3.95
C ALA A 119 -12.06 -3.88 2.60
N LEU A 120 -11.27 -4.85 2.20
CA LEU A 120 -11.43 -5.55 0.91
C LEU A 120 -12.31 -6.82 0.99
#